data_101c4b6b63885c8915ad7fb9e005d782
#
_entry.id   101c4b6b63885c8915ad7fb9e005d782
#
_cell.length_a   1.000
_cell.length_b   1.000
_cell.length_c   1.000
_cell.angle_alpha   90.00
_cell.angle_beta   90.00
_cell.angle_gamma   90.00
#
_symmetry.space_group_name_H-M   'P 1'
#
loop_
_entity.id
_entity.type
_entity.pdbx_description
1 polymer ?
#
loop_
_entity_poly.entity_id
_entity_poly.type
_entity_poly.pdbx_seq_one_letter_code
_entity_poly.pdbx_strand_id
1 'polypeptide(L)' 'MEKQNKKILLVEDDPNFGTVLKDYLTMNDYEVIHAKNGMEGFEKFKKDHFDLCILDVMMPYKDGFT' A
#
# COMPACT_ATOMS: atom_id res chain seq x y z
N MET A 1 5.10 0.57 -27.75
CA MET A 1 4.25 0.99 -26.98
C MET A 1 4.62 1.03 -25.64
N GLU A 2 4.26 1.90 -24.93
CA GLU A 2 4.66 1.91 -23.71
C GLU A 2 3.77 1.32 -22.82
N LYS A 3 4.19 0.78 -21.79
CA LYS A 3 3.47 0.26 -20.85
C LYS A 3 3.18 1.26 -19.85
N GLN A 4 1.98 1.41 -19.47
CA GLN A 4 1.64 2.34 -18.47
C GLN A 4 1.45 1.61 -17.23
N ASN A 5 2.39 1.66 -16.32
CA ASN A 5 2.27 1.00 -15.04
C ASN A 5 1.39 1.80 -14.13
N LYS A 6 0.45 1.15 -13.51
CA LYS A 6 -0.36 1.81 -12.51
C LYS A 6 0.45 1.95 -11.24
N LYS A 7 0.24 3.05 -10.55
CA LYS A 7 0.99 3.31 -9.34
C LYS A 7 0.09 3.07 -8.14
N ILE A 8 0.55 2.24 -7.23
CA ILE A 8 -0.22 1.83 -6.07
C ILE A 8 0.46 2.26 -4.79
N LEU A 9 -0.31 2.85 -3.89
CA LEU A 9 0.18 3.15 -2.56
C LEU A 9 -0.32 2.04 -1.66
N LEU A 10 0.60 1.29 -1.07
CA LEU A 10 0.25 0.18 -0.20
C LEU A 10 0.56 0.57 1.23
N VAL A 11 -0.45 0.65 2.07
CA VAL A 11 -0.27 0.97 3.48
C VAL A 11 -0.44 -0.31 4.26
N GLU A 12 0.65 -0.80 4.80
CA GLU A 12 0.65 -2.07 5.50
C GLU A 12 1.63 -2.00 6.64
N ASP A 13 1.17 -2.24 7.87
CA ASP A 13 2.03 -2.11 9.03
C ASP A 13 2.86 -3.36 9.31
N ASP A 14 2.54 -4.48 8.69
CA ASP A 14 3.35 -5.68 8.84
C ASP A 14 4.38 -5.71 7.71
N PRO A 15 5.67 -5.53 8.01
CA PRO A 15 6.65 -5.46 6.95
C PRO A 15 6.79 -6.75 6.14
N ASN A 16 6.54 -7.89 6.75
CA ASN A 16 6.64 -9.14 6.02
C ASN A 16 5.50 -9.26 5.01
N PHE A 17 4.30 -9.01 5.44
CA PHE A 17 3.16 -9.10 4.56
C PHE A 17 3.21 -8.00 3.50
N GLY A 18 3.69 -6.82 3.89
CA GLY A 18 3.85 -5.72 2.94
C GLY A 18 4.82 -6.08 1.83
N THR A 19 5.93 -6.75 2.20
CA THR A 19 6.91 -7.16 1.20
C THR A 19 6.31 -8.17 0.24
N VAL A 20 5.53 -9.12 0.76
CA VAL A 20 4.92 -10.12 -0.09
C VAL A 20 3.94 -9.49 -1.07
N LEU A 21 3.11 -8.59 -0.57
CA LEU A 21 2.15 -7.92 -1.43
C LEU A 21 2.83 -7.05 -2.46
N LYS A 22 3.86 -6.34 -2.03
CA LYS A 22 4.58 -5.47 -2.95
C LYS A 22 5.22 -6.29 -4.05
N ASP A 23 5.82 -7.42 -3.70
CA ASP A 23 6.45 -8.26 -4.70
C ASP A 23 5.42 -8.81 -5.67
N TYR A 24 4.29 -9.25 -5.15
CA TYR A 24 3.25 -9.80 -6.00
C TYR A 24 2.74 -8.74 -6.99
N LEU A 25 2.49 -7.54 -6.50
CA LEU A 25 1.98 -6.49 -7.36
C LEU A 25 3.03 -6.03 -8.37
N THR A 26 4.28 -5.99 -7.94
CA THR A 26 5.34 -5.60 -8.84
C THR A 26 5.48 -6.61 -9.97
N MET A 27 5.29 -7.88 -9.65
CA MET A 27 5.35 -8.90 -10.68
C MET A 27 4.22 -8.77 -11.70
N ASN A 28 3.16 -8.08 -11.32
CA ASN A 28 2.06 -7.85 -12.23
C ASN A 28 2.12 -6.47 -12.88
N ASP A 29 3.31 -5.90 -12.91
CA ASP A 29 3.57 -4.65 -13.62
C ASP A 29 3.00 -3.41 -12.95
N TYR A 30 2.78 -3.47 -11.64
CA TYR A 30 2.37 -2.29 -10.92
C TYR A 30 3.60 -1.65 -10.27
N GLU A 31 3.55 -0.36 -10.12
CA GLU A 31 4.59 0.33 -9.40
C GLU A 31 4.05 0.53 -8.00
N VAL A 32 4.72 0.00 -6.98
CA VAL A 32 4.19 0.01 -5.63
C VAL A 32 5.07 0.80 -4.69
N ILE A 33 4.45 1.71 -3.97
CA ILE A 33 5.13 2.47 -2.94
C ILE A 33 4.54 1.99 -1.61
N HIS A 34 5.39 1.56 -0.71
CA HIS A 34 4.94 1.01 0.55
C HIS A 34 5.08 2.03 1.68
N ALA A 35 4.00 2.20 2.42
CA ALA A 35 4.00 3.03 3.62
C ALA A 35 3.67 2.12 4.78
N LYS A 36 4.27 2.32 5.91
CA LYS A 36 4.06 1.41 7.02
C LYS A 36 2.97 1.80 7.97
N ASN A 37 2.41 2.96 7.83
CA ASN A 37 1.26 3.33 8.63
C ASN A 37 0.47 4.40 7.90
N GLY A 38 -0.68 4.74 8.45
CA GLY A 38 -1.56 5.68 7.79
C GLY A 38 -0.97 7.06 7.64
N MET A 39 -0.21 7.50 8.63
CA MET A 39 0.39 8.80 8.56
C MET A 39 1.41 8.88 7.42
N GLU A 40 2.25 7.87 7.31
CA GLU A 40 3.23 7.81 6.25
C GLU A 40 2.53 7.71 4.90
N GLY A 41 1.46 6.93 4.86
CA GLY A 41 0.69 6.80 3.63
C GLY A 41 0.09 8.11 3.19
N PHE A 42 -0.45 8.86 4.14
CA PHE A 42 -1.05 10.14 3.83
C PHE A 42 0.00 11.12 3.31
N GLU A 43 1.18 11.12 3.93
CA GLU A 43 2.25 11.99 3.47
C GLU A 43 2.65 11.66 2.03
N LYS A 44 2.77 10.39 1.73
CA LYS A 44 3.15 10.00 0.39
C LYS A 44 2.03 10.30 -0.61
N PHE A 45 0.80 10.11 -0.18
CA PHE A 45 -0.34 10.37 -1.06
C PHE A 45 -0.41 11.85 -1.45
N LYS A 46 -0.04 12.72 -0.53
CA LYS A 46 -0.06 14.15 -0.82
C LYS A 46 1.02 14.56 -1.79
N LYS A 47 2.12 13.84 -1.80
CA LYS A 47 3.25 14.24 -2.59
C LYS A 47 3.29 13.64 -3.96
N ASP A 48 2.50 12.64 -4.21
CA ASP A 48 2.59 11.91 -5.45
C ASP A 48 1.20 11.52 -5.91
N HIS A 49 1.14 11.05 -7.13
CA HIS A 49 -0.14 10.64 -7.69
C HIS A 49 -0.21 9.12 -7.70
N PHE A 50 -1.31 8.58 -7.21
CA PHE A 50 -1.49 7.13 -7.18
C PHE A 50 -2.80 6.77 -7.85
N ASP A 51 -2.77 5.65 -8.54
CA ASP A 51 -3.99 5.17 -9.20
C ASP A 51 -4.85 4.37 -8.23
N LEU A 52 -4.24 3.81 -7.20
CA LEU A 52 -4.97 2.98 -6.26
C LEU A 52 -4.28 3.01 -4.91
N CYS A 53 -5.05 2.98 -3.84
CA CYS A 53 -4.50 2.88 -2.50
C CYS A 53 -5.03 1.62 -1.87
N ILE A 54 -4.15 0.81 -1.34
CA ILE A 54 -4.53 -0.39 -0.63
C ILE A 54 -4.20 -0.18 0.84
N LEU A 55 -5.22 -0.27 1.68
CA LEU A 55 -5.02 -0.12 3.11
C LEU A 55 -5.22 -1.46 3.77
N ASP A 56 -4.17 -2.00 4.33
CA ASP A 56 -4.24 -3.28 4.97
C ASP A 56 -3.58 -3.15 6.33
N VAL A 57 -4.30 -2.60 7.26
CA VAL A 57 -3.77 -2.31 8.57
C VAL A 57 -4.42 -3.23 9.56
N MET A 58 -3.59 -3.95 10.32
CA MET A 58 -4.11 -4.79 11.32
C MET A 58 -4.51 -3.98 12.47
N MET A 59 -5.76 -3.88 12.73
CA MET A 59 -6.24 -3.11 13.84
C MET A 59 -6.52 -4.06 14.95
N PRO A 60 -5.80 -3.94 15.99
CA PRO A 60 -6.00 -4.87 17.06
C PRO A 60 -7.12 -4.42 17.91
N TYR A 61 -8.27 -4.48 17.57
CA TYR A 61 -9.18 -4.12 18.44
C TYR A 61 -10.26 -4.84 18.53
N LYS A 62 -10.47 -4.68 19.40
CA LYS A 62 -11.19 -5.13 19.87
C LYS A 62 -12.31 -4.53 20.04
N ASP A 63 -12.87 -4.40 20.15
CA ASP A 63 -13.80 -3.96 20.20
C ASP A 63 -14.47 -3.86 19.64
N GLY A 64 -14.70 -4.00 19.47
CA GLY A 64 -15.13 -4.04 18.99
C GLY A 64 -16.07 -4.08 18.60
N PHE A 65 -16.34 -4.32 18.41
CA PHE A 65 -17.12 -4.41 18.00
C PHE A 65 -17.53 -5.09 18.35
N THR A 66 -17.31 -5.21 18.72
CA THR A 66 -17.42 -5.68 19.23
C THR A 66 -17.84 -5.61 19.50
#